data_24c611a6b77324f89eece5a65c526733
#
_entry.id   24c611a6b77324f89eece5a65c526733
#
_cell.length_a   1.000
_cell.length_b   1.000
_cell.length_c   1.000
_cell.angle_alpha   90.00
_cell.angle_beta   90.00
_cell.angle_gamma   90.00
#
_symmetry.space_group_name_H-M   'P 1'
#
loop_
_entity.id
_entity.type
_entity.pdbx_description
1 polymer ?
#
loop_
_entity_poly.entity_id
_entity_poly.type
_entity_poly.pdbx_seq_one_letter_code
_entity_poly.pdbx_strand_id
1 'polypeptide(L)'
;GVRLESQSWGADHAPEVDYTGSSMVEVVKGAECIRYGFGAMGGVVLLNDAPLPYDSTRFHVKGSVNAGYDTNARGVSGSGTLEAGYKRWGMRVHGNYTKGGDYHTADYILNNTGYNNIALSAMLGYKDKNITATLLSSIYYQRSGIYYGSKISDLDQLIKRFEAGRPDVSTLRNFSYDIQPPFQQSQHFTVKGEVKWRINDDHQLDIVGSFQENLRQEFENRKKQQWSWIPMQDLILKTYKFDVTWNAKWHLWNMTTETGLANTYQENFNYPGTKQPAFVPNFAALSMGGFTLHKAQWGKLQAALGLRYDFRVMSVNGYTSLSNYTYYDDFKLYSNFTSSLAAHYQISDQWDARANVGWSWRPPDINELYAIGLQEGSYWVVGNRHLESERGYKAVLGTKWRNTKFSVEPSMFYQRIDSYIYDHIGNGKDRYHNHPSGKYPKFIYDQDDVRLVGGDIEATYKPIEPLTLVAKGEWIFGRNLSRQDWLPFMPSDRYGLSASYTKVLGNRQQYVASLSLSGIYVAKQTRFDPDKDLVPDSPDAYFLLNGTADFAIKLPHKREIKFMLVGDNVLNTLYKEYTDRFRYYAHERGANFSLRTLIRF
;
A
#
# COMPACT_ATOMS: atom_id res chain seq x y z
N GLY A 1 11.85 11.60 2.90
CA GLY A 1 10.60 11.09 3.47
C GLY A 1 10.85 10.03 4.54
N VAL A 2 9.79 9.64 5.24
CA VAL A 2 9.84 8.59 6.25
C VAL A 2 9.02 7.41 5.75
N ARG A 3 9.60 6.20 5.78
CA ARG A 3 8.87 4.97 5.49
C ARG A 3 7.85 4.74 6.61
N LEU A 4 6.63 4.39 6.26
CA LEU A 4 5.63 3.94 7.22
C LEU A 4 6.07 2.57 7.77
N GLU A 5 6.29 2.49 9.06
CA GLU A 5 6.72 1.27 9.76
C GLU A 5 5.57 0.82 10.68
N SER A 6 4.78 -0.13 10.19
CA SER A 6 3.67 -0.74 10.92
C SER A 6 3.79 -2.26 10.95
N GLN A 7 2.87 -2.91 11.64
CA GLN A 7 2.79 -4.38 11.73
C GLN A 7 2.17 -4.95 10.44
N SER A 8 2.86 -4.81 9.31
CA SER A 8 2.37 -5.12 7.95
C SER A 8 2.57 -6.60 7.54
N TRP A 9 2.34 -7.55 8.45
CA TRP A 9 2.57 -8.96 8.21
C TRP A 9 1.33 -9.75 7.76
N GLY A 10 0.23 -9.08 7.43
CA GLY A 10 -0.99 -9.68 6.87
C GLY A 10 -1.50 -8.91 5.67
N ALA A 11 -2.17 -9.59 4.74
CA ALA A 11 -2.76 -8.97 3.55
C ALA A 11 -3.95 -8.05 3.90
N ASP A 12 -4.63 -8.31 5.03
CA ASP A 12 -5.69 -7.50 5.62
C ASP A 12 -5.17 -6.26 6.37
N HIS A 13 -3.85 -6.15 6.54
CA HIS A 13 -3.22 -5.03 7.23
C HIS A 13 -3.05 -3.85 6.26
N ALA A 14 -4.12 -3.10 6.04
CA ALA A 14 -4.07 -1.86 5.27
C ALA A 14 -3.03 -0.88 5.86
N PRO A 15 -2.38 -0.05 5.04
CA PRO A 15 -1.48 0.98 5.53
C PRO A 15 -2.16 1.89 6.55
N GLU A 16 -1.59 1.98 7.74
CA GLU A 16 -2.12 2.75 8.88
C GLU A 16 -1.75 4.23 8.75
N VAL A 17 -2.24 4.84 7.69
CA VAL A 17 -1.96 6.23 7.33
C VAL A 17 -3.20 6.92 6.78
N ASP A 18 -3.37 8.18 7.14
CA ASP A 18 -4.39 9.02 6.56
C ASP A 18 -3.88 9.70 5.27
N TYR A 19 -4.35 9.20 4.13
CA TYR A 19 -4.03 9.79 2.82
C TYR A 19 -4.88 11.02 2.48
N THR A 20 -5.94 11.32 3.23
CA THR A 20 -6.84 12.44 2.94
C THR A 20 -6.19 13.80 3.22
N GLY A 21 -5.14 13.83 4.08
CA GLY A 21 -4.32 15.01 4.33
C GLY A 21 -3.26 15.28 3.27
N SER A 22 -2.93 14.30 2.45
CA SER A 22 -1.90 14.43 1.41
C SER A 22 -2.42 15.15 0.17
N SER A 23 -1.59 15.98 -0.43
CA SER A 23 -1.95 16.71 -1.66
C SER A 23 -1.65 15.92 -2.93
N MET A 24 -0.74 14.96 -2.88
CA MET A 24 -0.31 14.15 -4.01
C MET A 24 0.14 12.77 -3.56
N VAL A 25 -0.29 11.77 -4.30
CA VAL A 25 0.24 10.39 -4.22
C VAL A 25 1.13 10.17 -5.45
N GLU A 26 2.37 9.80 -5.23
CA GLU A 26 3.37 9.59 -6.27
C GLU A 26 3.92 8.17 -6.19
N VAL A 27 4.13 7.53 -7.34
CA VAL A 27 4.79 6.23 -7.43
C VAL A 27 6.16 6.39 -8.07
N VAL A 28 7.20 6.17 -7.28
CA VAL A 28 8.61 6.22 -7.73
C VAL A 28 9.04 4.83 -8.18
N LYS A 29 9.62 4.74 -9.36
CA LYS A 29 10.14 3.50 -9.95
C LYS A 29 11.58 3.71 -10.46
N GLY A 30 12.34 2.62 -10.59
CA GLY A 30 13.68 2.65 -11.19
C GLY A 30 14.77 3.23 -10.29
N ALA A 31 15.75 3.94 -10.87
CA ALA A 31 16.96 4.37 -10.18
C ALA A 31 16.71 5.26 -8.96
N GLU A 32 15.63 6.02 -8.95
CA GLU A 32 15.30 6.90 -7.82
C GLU A 32 14.89 6.16 -6.56
N CYS A 33 14.47 4.88 -6.67
CA CYS A 33 14.10 4.05 -5.52
C CYS A 33 15.27 3.81 -4.57
N ILE A 34 16.51 3.98 -5.04
CA ILE A 34 17.71 3.69 -4.27
C ILE A 34 17.84 4.48 -2.97
N ARG A 35 17.27 5.70 -2.94
CA ARG A 35 17.27 6.56 -1.74
C ARG A 35 16.41 6.02 -0.60
N TYR A 36 15.47 5.09 -0.89
CA TYR A 36 14.48 4.61 0.08
C TYR A 36 14.87 3.30 0.76
N GLY A 37 16.03 2.71 0.41
CA GLY A 37 16.57 1.52 1.08
C GLY A 37 16.21 0.20 0.40
N PHE A 38 16.60 -0.88 1.07
CA PHE A 38 16.25 -2.23 0.65
C PHE A 38 14.73 -2.44 0.63
N GLY A 39 14.26 -3.37 -0.19
CA GLY A 39 12.81 -3.64 -0.34
C GLY A 39 12.10 -2.73 -1.34
N ALA A 40 12.76 -1.71 -1.91
CA ALA A 40 12.19 -0.85 -2.95
C ALA A 40 12.21 -1.47 -4.37
N MET A 41 12.33 -2.81 -4.48
CA MET A 41 12.43 -3.55 -5.76
C MET A 41 11.22 -3.33 -6.68
N GLY A 42 10.03 -3.24 -6.11
CA GLY A 42 8.77 -3.02 -6.83
C GLY A 42 8.51 -1.56 -7.18
N GLY A 43 9.08 -0.63 -6.42
CA GLY A 43 8.80 0.79 -6.42
C GLY A 43 8.46 1.31 -5.03
N VAL A 44 8.22 2.62 -4.92
CA VAL A 44 7.87 3.30 -3.66
C VAL A 44 6.66 4.19 -3.90
N VAL A 45 5.67 4.12 -3.01
CA VAL A 45 4.52 5.05 -3.00
C VAL A 45 4.82 6.16 -2.00
N LEU A 46 4.76 7.40 -2.45
CA LEU A 46 4.98 8.58 -1.64
C LEU A 46 3.65 9.30 -1.41
N LEU A 47 3.40 9.66 -0.16
CA LEU A 47 2.34 10.58 0.23
C LEU A 47 2.99 11.94 0.49
N ASN A 48 2.75 12.88 -0.41
CA ASN A 48 3.36 14.20 -0.36
C ASN A 48 2.35 15.26 0.09
N ASP A 49 2.73 16.05 1.08
CA ASP A 49 1.95 17.17 1.54
C ASP A 49 2.20 18.41 0.66
N ALA A 50 1.19 19.27 0.53
CA ALA A 50 1.38 20.58 -0.04
C ALA A 50 2.35 21.42 0.82
N PRO A 51 3.16 22.32 0.23
CA PRO A 51 3.96 23.25 1.00
C PRO A 51 3.10 24.05 1.98
N LEU A 52 3.63 24.29 3.19
CA LEU A 52 2.98 25.18 4.14
C LEU A 52 2.92 26.62 3.59
N PRO A 53 1.93 27.43 4.01
CA PRO A 53 1.75 28.78 3.52
C PRO A 53 2.77 29.76 4.15
N TYR A 54 4.04 29.63 3.73
CA TYR A 54 5.11 30.58 4.11
C TYR A 54 5.03 31.86 3.27
N ASP A 55 5.89 32.82 3.60
CA ASP A 55 6.16 34.04 2.83
C ASP A 55 4.94 34.99 2.71
N SER A 56 3.97 34.87 3.60
CA SER A 56 2.85 35.77 3.67
C SER A 56 3.24 37.09 4.37
N THR A 57 2.99 38.19 3.71
CA THR A 57 3.16 39.52 4.33
C THR A 57 2.04 39.86 5.33
N ARG A 58 0.92 39.12 5.22
CA ARG A 58 -0.26 39.25 6.09
C ARG A 58 -0.61 37.88 6.65
N PHE A 59 -1.15 37.88 7.85
CA PHE A 59 -1.76 36.69 8.40
C PHE A 59 -2.92 36.27 7.48
N HIS A 60 -2.89 35.02 7.02
CA HIS A 60 -3.98 34.48 6.24
C HIS A 60 -4.30 33.06 6.68
N VAL A 61 -5.54 32.69 6.52
CA VAL A 61 -6.07 31.37 6.80
C VAL A 61 -6.78 30.87 5.56
N LYS A 62 -6.58 29.61 5.23
CA LYS A 62 -7.33 28.87 4.22
C LYS A 62 -7.64 27.47 4.74
N GLY A 63 -8.64 26.85 4.17
CA GLY A 63 -9.00 25.51 4.61
C GLY A 63 -9.88 24.79 3.63
N SER A 64 -10.13 23.53 3.96
CA SER A 64 -11.09 22.71 3.25
C SER A 64 -11.84 21.80 4.22
N VAL A 65 -13.09 21.51 3.88
CA VAL A 65 -13.91 20.53 4.57
C VAL A 65 -14.47 19.58 3.51
N ASN A 66 -14.39 18.29 3.76
CA ASN A 66 -14.97 17.26 2.94
C ASN A 66 -15.91 16.41 3.78
N ALA A 67 -17.12 16.12 3.26
CA ALA A 67 -18.08 15.21 3.85
C ALA A 67 -18.56 14.21 2.81
N GLY A 68 -18.79 12.98 3.21
CA GLY A 68 -19.18 11.90 2.32
C GLY A 68 -20.12 10.89 2.96
N TYR A 69 -20.90 10.24 2.09
CA TYR A 69 -21.77 9.10 2.43
C TYR A 69 -21.61 8.02 1.37
N ASP A 70 -21.45 6.77 1.81
CA ASP A 70 -21.30 5.57 0.99
C ASP A 70 -22.49 4.63 1.18
N THR A 71 -23.10 4.15 0.10
CA THR A 71 -24.31 3.33 0.20
C THR A 71 -24.05 1.88 0.61
N ASN A 72 -22.93 1.27 0.17
CA ASN A 72 -22.66 -0.15 0.40
C ASN A 72 -22.55 -0.46 1.90
N ALA A 73 -21.61 0.17 2.60
CA ALA A 73 -21.44 0.03 4.04
C ALA A 73 -22.33 1.00 4.86
N ARG A 74 -23.21 1.77 4.21
CA ARG A 74 -23.95 2.90 4.81
C ARG A 74 -23.01 3.81 5.60
N GLY A 75 -21.82 4.04 5.00
CA GLY A 75 -20.71 4.70 5.65
C GLY A 75 -20.80 6.21 5.60
N VAL A 76 -20.25 6.86 6.60
CA VAL A 76 -20.05 8.31 6.64
C VAL A 76 -18.57 8.64 6.74
N SER A 77 -18.17 9.71 6.08
CA SER A 77 -16.80 10.23 6.13
C SER A 77 -16.80 11.75 6.27
N GLY A 78 -15.85 12.27 7.02
CA GLY A 78 -15.63 13.71 7.15
C GLY A 78 -14.17 14.01 7.37
N SER A 79 -13.62 14.99 6.62
CA SER A 79 -12.27 15.47 6.85
C SER A 79 -12.20 16.98 6.76
N GLY A 80 -11.25 17.56 7.48
CA GLY A 80 -11.03 18.99 7.49
C GLY A 80 -9.55 19.35 7.56
N THR A 81 -9.14 20.34 6.78
CA THR A 81 -7.78 20.90 6.80
C THR A 81 -7.88 22.38 7.05
N LEU A 82 -7.11 22.87 8.00
CA LEU A 82 -6.91 24.29 8.27
C LEU A 82 -5.44 24.63 8.13
N GLU A 83 -5.12 25.64 7.35
CA GLU A 83 -3.77 26.14 7.15
C GLU A 83 -3.72 27.63 7.53
N ALA A 84 -2.67 28.02 8.24
CA ALA A 84 -2.39 29.40 8.54
C ALA A 84 -0.94 29.75 8.22
N GLY A 85 -0.71 30.98 7.78
CA GLY A 85 0.61 31.49 7.45
C GLY A 85 0.82 32.93 7.92
N TYR A 86 2.01 33.18 8.46
CA TYR A 86 2.46 34.53 8.83
C TYR A 86 3.98 34.64 8.72
N LYS A 87 4.42 35.50 7.83
CA LYS A 87 5.86 35.73 7.57
C LYS A 87 6.56 34.39 7.26
N ARG A 88 7.50 33.96 8.08
CA ARG A 88 8.32 32.77 7.96
C ARG A 88 7.67 31.50 8.53
N TRP A 89 6.54 31.65 9.23
CA TRP A 89 5.84 30.56 9.88
C TRP A 89 4.65 30.10 9.09
N GLY A 90 4.47 28.80 9.02
CA GLY A 90 3.30 28.17 8.44
C GLY A 90 2.86 27.00 9.32
N MET A 91 1.56 26.78 9.40
CA MET A 91 0.99 25.64 10.11
C MET A 91 -0.12 25.01 9.30
N ARG A 92 -0.34 23.72 9.54
CA ARG A 92 -1.47 22.94 9.04
C ARG A 92 -1.97 22.02 10.14
N VAL A 93 -3.28 21.95 10.30
CA VAL A 93 -3.96 20.95 11.10
C VAL A 93 -4.94 20.23 10.19
N HIS A 94 -4.95 18.90 10.26
CA HIS A 94 -5.85 18.06 9.48
C HIS A 94 -6.48 17.02 10.39
N GLY A 95 -7.75 16.73 10.17
CA GLY A 95 -8.49 15.68 10.85
C GLY A 95 -9.38 14.91 9.88
N ASN A 96 -9.52 13.60 10.11
CA ASN A 96 -10.37 12.71 9.33
C ASN A 96 -11.11 11.73 10.25
N TYR A 97 -12.37 11.47 9.91
CA TYR A 97 -13.20 10.47 10.56
C TYR A 97 -13.97 9.68 9.51
N THR A 98 -13.94 8.35 9.59
CA THR A 98 -14.75 7.48 8.76
C THR A 98 -15.36 6.36 9.59
N LYS A 99 -16.63 6.04 9.34
CA LYS A 99 -17.34 4.93 9.97
C LYS A 99 -18.28 4.28 8.98
N GLY A 100 -18.27 2.95 8.92
CA GLY A 100 -19.24 2.17 8.15
C GLY A 100 -19.63 0.90 8.89
N GLY A 101 -20.76 0.33 8.49
CA GLY A 101 -21.23 -0.98 8.94
C GLY A 101 -20.76 -2.10 8.02
N ASP A 102 -21.49 -3.20 8.03
CA ASP A 102 -21.23 -4.38 7.21
C ASP A 102 -21.22 -4.04 5.71
N TYR A 103 -20.26 -4.60 4.98
CA TYR A 103 -20.26 -4.52 3.52
C TYR A 103 -21.30 -5.47 2.91
N HIS A 104 -21.76 -5.13 1.70
CA HIS A 104 -22.61 -5.98 0.87
C HIS A 104 -21.83 -6.46 -0.36
N THR A 105 -21.95 -7.74 -0.66
CA THR A 105 -21.68 -8.25 -2.02
C THR A 105 -22.87 -7.89 -2.93
N ALA A 106 -22.85 -8.34 -4.18
CA ALA A 106 -24.03 -8.18 -5.03
C ALA A 106 -25.27 -8.98 -4.55
N ASP A 107 -25.09 -9.98 -3.68
CA ASP A 107 -26.11 -10.96 -3.32
C ASP A 107 -26.36 -11.11 -1.81
N TYR A 108 -25.37 -10.83 -0.95
CA TYR A 108 -25.48 -11.03 0.52
C TYR A 108 -24.60 -10.06 1.31
N ILE A 109 -24.86 -9.99 2.62
CA ILE A 109 -24.09 -9.16 3.56
C ILE A 109 -22.84 -9.89 4.02
N LEU A 110 -21.71 -9.19 4.02
CA LEU A 110 -20.47 -9.63 4.67
C LEU A 110 -20.50 -9.21 6.14
N ASN A 111 -21.09 -10.06 6.99
CA ASN A 111 -21.30 -9.74 8.38
C ASN A 111 -20.00 -9.54 9.17
N ASN A 112 -20.01 -8.58 10.10
CA ASN A 112 -18.88 -8.18 10.94
C ASN A 112 -17.73 -7.55 10.16
N THR A 113 -18.02 -6.83 9.07
CA THR A 113 -17.02 -6.09 8.29
C THR A 113 -17.08 -4.58 8.51
N GLY A 114 -17.76 -4.13 9.56
CA GLY A 114 -17.83 -2.74 9.95
C GLY A 114 -16.45 -2.17 10.31
N TYR A 115 -16.29 -0.85 10.17
CA TYR A 115 -15.04 -0.15 10.42
C TYR A 115 -15.25 1.22 11.05
N ASN A 116 -14.21 1.69 11.77
CA ASN A 116 -14.14 3.03 12.34
C ASN A 116 -12.69 3.52 12.33
N ASN A 117 -12.41 4.63 11.65
CA ASN A 117 -11.08 5.22 11.56
C ASN A 117 -11.11 6.68 12.00
N ILE A 118 -10.08 7.10 12.73
CA ILE A 118 -9.87 8.47 13.18
C ILE A 118 -8.41 8.85 12.86
N ALA A 119 -8.19 10.00 12.27
CA ALA A 119 -6.86 10.54 12.06
C ALA A 119 -6.80 12.00 12.45
N LEU A 120 -5.69 12.39 13.07
CA LEU A 120 -5.36 13.79 13.37
C LEU A 120 -3.90 14.03 13.04
N SER A 121 -3.59 15.15 12.42
CA SER A 121 -2.21 15.58 12.20
C SER A 121 -2.06 17.08 12.36
N ALA A 122 -0.88 17.50 12.84
CA ALA A 122 -0.48 18.87 12.95
C ALA A 122 0.93 19.04 12.40
N MET A 123 1.14 20.04 11.57
CA MET A 123 2.44 20.38 11.00
C MET A 123 2.73 21.85 11.27
N LEU A 124 3.91 22.12 11.82
CA LEU A 124 4.47 23.47 12.01
C LEU A 124 5.72 23.59 11.16
N GLY A 125 5.88 24.72 10.50
CA GLY A 125 7.06 24.98 9.68
C GLY A 125 7.59 26.38 9.82
N TYR A 126 8.90 26.49 9.68
CA TYR A 126 9.66 27.73 9.59
C TYR A 126 10.45 27.74 8.29
N LYS A 127 10.42 28.85 7.56
CA LYS A 127 11.17 29.02 6.32
C LYS A 127 11.87 30.37 6.28
N ASP A 128 13.16 30.33 6.10
CA ASP A 128 14.00 31.47 5.82
C ASP A 128 14.72 31.32 4.47
N LYS A 129 15.59 32.23 4.13
CA LYS A 129 16.41 32.22 2.90
C LYS A 129 17.20 30.92 2.75
N ASN A 130 17.80 30.43 3.83
CA ASN A 130 18.72 29.29 3.83
C ASN A 130 18.19 28.06 4.55
N ILE A 131 17.15 28.18 5.37
CA ILE A 131 16.66 27.08 6.19
C ILE A 131 15.15 26.93 5.99
N THR A 132 14.74 25.70 5.76
CA THR A 132 13.35 25.27 5.89
C THR A 132 13.30 24.15 6.92
N ALA A 133 12.56 24.37 8.01
CA ALA A 133 12.37 23.37 9.05
C ALA A 133 10.87 23.05 9.20
N THR A 134 10.54 21.78 9.36
CA THR A 134 9.16 21.33 9.61
C THR A 134 9.13 20.32 10.73
N LEU A 135 8.08 20.38 11.55
CA LEU A 135 7.73 19.39 12.56
C LEU A 135 6.31 18.90 12.30
N LEU A 136 6.15 17.60 12.06
CA LEU A 136 4.87 16.91 11.91
C LEU A 136 4.63 16.01 13.11
N SER A 137 3.41 16.03 13.64
CA SER A 137 2.90 15.00 14.54
C SER A 137 1.58 14.48 14.01
N SER A 138 1.38 13.15 14.02
CA SER A 138 0.13 12.54 13.58
C SER A 138 -0.22 11.32 14.42
N ILE A 139 -1.52 11.09 14.54
CA ILE A 139 -2.08 9.87 15.12
C ILE A 139 -3.15 9.33 14.18
N TYR A 140 -3.13 8.02 13.96
CA TYR A 140 -4.11 7.28 13.21
C TYR A 140 -4.63 6.12 14.05
N TYR A 141 -5.93 6.02 14.21
CA TYR A 141 -6.61 4.93 14.89
C TYR A 141 -7.55 4.24 13.91
N GLN A 142 -7.52 2.91 13.90
CA GLN A 142 -8.41 2.08 13.11
C GLN A 142 -8.95 0.93 13.96
N ARG A 143 -10.23 0.63 13.78
CA ARG A 143 -10.86 -0.61 14.24
C ARG A 143 -11.69 -1.19 13.11
N SER A 144 -11.43 -2.45 12.74
CA SER A 144 -12.09 -3.14 11.63
C SER A 144 -12.52 -4.53 12.06
N GLY A 145 -13.76 -4.87 11.79
CA GLY A 145 -14.28 -6.22 11.96
C GLY A 145 -13.69 -7.17 10.93
N ILE A 146 -13.58 -8.45 11.28
CA ILE A 146 -13.18 -9.53 10.38
C ILE A 146 -14.40 -10.39 10.09
N TYR A 147 -14.56 -10.72 8.82
CA TYR A 147 -15.72 -11.46 8.31
C TYR A 147 -15.95 -12.78 9.05
N TYR A 148 -17.16 -13.02 9.55
CA TYR A 148 -17.51 -14.23 10.31
C TYR A 148 -17.46 -15.52 9.51
N GLY A 149 -17.71 -15.47 8.22
CA GLY A 149 -17.86 -16.63 7.37
C GLY A 149 -16.57 -17.42 7.11
N SER A 150 -15.41 -16.87 7.48
CA SER A 150 -14.12 -17.55 7.41
C SER A 150 -13.90 -18.58 8.53
N LYS A 151 -14.68 -18.51 9.61
CA LYS A 151 -14.53 -19.42 10.75
C LYS A 151 -15.28 -20.73 10.56
N ILE A 152 -14.55 -21.84 10.54
CA ILE A 152 -15.09 -23.19 10.30
C ILE A 152 -14.50 -24.17 11.31
N SER A 153 -15.33 -25.04 11.88
CA SER A 153 -14.98 -25.88 13.02
C SER A 153 -14.30 -27.19 12.65
N ASP A 154 -14.55 -27.74 11.46
CA ASP A 154 -14.03 -29.02 11.02
C ASP A 154 -13.63 -29.03 9.53
N LEU A 155 -12.89 -30.05 9.11
CA LEU A 155 -12.36 -30.15 7.75
C LEU A 155 -13.45 -30.30 6.69
N ASP A 156 -14.48 -31.09 6.97
CA ASP A 156 -15.52 -31.37 5.98
C ASP A 156 -16.35 -30.12 5.69
N GLN A 157 -16.64 -29.32 6.73
CA GLN A 157 -17.27 -28.02 6.57
C GLN A 157 -16.39 -27.04 5.81
N LEU A 158 -15.07 -27.06 6.05
CA LEU A 158 -14.12 -26.22 5.34
C LEU A 158 -14.10 -26.55 3.84
N ILE A 159 -14.02 -27.84 3.49
CA ILE A 159 -14.07 -28.30 2.09
C ILE A 159 -15.39 -27.89 1.43
N LYS A 160 -16.53 -28.18 2.07
CA LYS A 160 -17.85 -27.76 1.57
C LYS A 160 -17.93 -26.24 1.36
N ARG A 161 -17.31 -25.45 2.22
CA ARG A 161 -17.24 -24.00 2.07
C ARG A 161 -16.43 -23.58 0.85
N PHE A 162 -15.29 -24.23 0.61
CA PHE A 162 -14.49 -23.98 -0.58
C PHE A 162 -15.25 -24.34 -1.86
N GLU A 163 -15.92 -25.49 -1.87
CA GLU A 163 -16.75 -25.94 -3.02
C GLU A 163 -17.93 -25.00 -3.27
N ALA A 164 -18.62 -24.56 -2.23
CA ALA A 164 -19.72 -23.60 -2.35
C ALA A 164 -19.22 -22.21 -2.77
N GLY A 165 -18.02 -21.82 -2.36
CA GLY A 165 -17.42 -20.51 -2.63
C GLY A 165 -18.22 -19.32 -2.11
N ARG A 166 -19.14 -19.53 -1.16
CA ARG A 166 -20.04 -18.53 -0.57
C ARG A 166 -20.46 -18.93 0.84
N PRO A 167 -20.90 -18.00 1.67
CA PRO A 167 -21.39 -18.31 3.02
C PRO A 167 -22.58 -19.26 3.00
N ASP A 168 -22.71 -20.06 4.05
CA ASP A 168 -23.95 -20.78 4.33
C ASP A 168 -25.05 -19.77 4.72
N VAL A 169 -26.24 -19.93 4.14
CA VAL A 169 -27.36 -19.00 4.34
C VAL A 169 -27.73 -18.90 5.84
N SER A 170 -27.57 -19.97 6.61
CA SER A 170 -27.84 -19.98 8.06
C SER A 170 -26.87 -19.11 8.86
N THR A 171 -25.72 -18.73 8.29
CA THR A 171 -24.74 -17.86 8.94
C THR A 171 -24.95 -16.39 8.64
N LEU A 172 -25.78 -16.04 7.66
CA LEU A 172 -26.07 -14.67 7.28
C LEU A 172 -26.92 -13.97 8.35
N ARG A 173 -26.58 -12.71 8.60
CA ARG A 173 -27.26 -11.85 9.57
C ARG A 173 -27.69 -10.54 8.92
N ASN A 174 -28.56 -9.80 9.61
CA ASN A 174 -28.92 -8.46 9.20
C ASN A 174 -27.70 -7.52 9.27
N PHE A 175 -27.76 -6.44 8.50
CA PHE A 175 -26.77 -5.37 8.51
C PHE A 175 -26.59 -4.80 9.92
N SER A 176 -25.32 -4.57 10.31
CA SER A 176 -24.96 -3.95 11.59
C SER A 176 -23.78 -2.98 11.45
N TYR A 177 -23.71 -2.02 12.38
CA TYR A 177 -22.54 -1.20 12.64
C TYR A 177 -21.67 -1.76 13.78
N ASP A 178 -22.13 -2.80 14.46
CA ASP A 178 -21.42 -3.39 15.59
C ASP A 178 -20.23 -4.20 15.11
N ILE A 179 -19.11 -3.99 15.77
CA ILE A 179 -17.88 -4.74 15.52
C ILE A 179 -17.66 -5.67 16.71
N GLN A 180 -17.82 -6.96 16.47
CA GLN A 180 -17.65 -8.04 17.44
C GLN A 180 -16.38 -8.86 17.11
N PRO A 181 -15.82 -9.63 18.07
CA PRO A 181 -14.78 -10.59 17.71
C PRO A 181 -15.25 -11.60 16.63
N PRO A 182 -14.43 -11.88 15.59
CA PRO A 182 -13.07 -11.40 15.39
C PRO A 182 -13.01 -9.96 14.85
N PHE A 183 -12.07 -9.18 15.36
CA PHE A 183 -11.76 -7.83 14.85
C PHE A 183 -10.30 -7.48 15.15
N GLN A 184 -9.81 -6.47 14.47
CA GLN A 184 -8.50 -5.88 14.73
C GLN A 184 -8.64 -4.39 15.02
N GLN A 185 -7.73 -3.89 15.84
CA GLN A 185 -7.57 -2.45 16.04
C GLN A 185 -6.10 -2.08 16.09
N SER A 186 -5.79 -0.91 15.55
CA SER A 186 -4.43 -0.38 15.54
C SER A 186 -4.42 1.11 15.84
N GLN A 187 -3.32 1.56 16.42
CA GLN A 187 -3.02 2.95 16.64
C GLN A 187 -1.61 3.21 16.15
N HIS A 188 -1.45 4.18 15.27
CA HIS A 188 -0.16 4.58 14.75
C HIS A 188 0.11 6.05 15.08
N PHE A 189 1.19 6.29 15.82
CA PHE A 189 1.65 7.62 16.18
C PHE A 189 2.96 7.92 15.47
N THR A 190 3.09 9.12 14.91
CA THR A 190 4.31 9.57 14.22
C THR A 190 4.68 10.98 14.65
N VAL A 191 5.97 11.18 14.94
CA VAL A 191 6.58 12.51 14.99
C VAL A 191 7.72 12.54 13.99
N LYS A 192 7.77 13.56 13.14
CA LYS A 192 8.82 13.75 12.14
C LYS A 192 9.32 15.19 12.16
N GLY A 193 10.63 15.37 12.33
CA GLY A 193 11.34 16.61 12.09
C GLY A 193 12.11 16.55 10.78
N GLU A 194 12.07 17.61 10.00
CA GLU A 194 12.83 17.74 8.76
C GLU A 194 13.45 19.14 8.68
N VAL A 195 14.76 19.20 8.39
CA VAL A 195 15.49 20.44 8.17
C VAL A 195 16.18 20.37 6.82
N LYS A 196 15.90 21.35 5.96
CA LYS A 196 16.60 21.57 4.69
C LYS A 196 17.44 22.82 4.85
N TRP A 197 18.76 22.64 4.85
CA TRP A 197 19.73 23.72 4.98
C TRP A 197 20.45 23.94 3.66
N ARG A 198 20.11 25.05 3.00
CA ARG A 198 20.81 25.51 1.80
C ARG A 198 22.11 26.18 2.23
N ILE A 199 23.24 25.49 2.03
CA ILE A 199 24.58 25.98 2.38
C ILE A 199 24.96 27.11 1.41
N ASN A 200 24.70 26.88 0.12
CA ASN A 200 24.83 27.86 -0.97
C ASN A 200 23.90 27.47 -2.13
N ASP A 201 24.06 28.06 -3.31
CA ASP A 201 23.17 27.81 -4.46
C ASP A 201 23.32 26.40 -5.06
N ASP A 202 24.46 25.76 -4.81
CA ASP A 202 24.80 24.44 -5.36
C ASP A 202 24.73 23.32 -4.32
N HIS A 203 24.75 23.62 -3.03
CA HIS A 203 24.82 22.64 -1.96
C HIS A 203 23.70 22.81 -0.93
N GLN A 204 23.00 21.71 -0.67
CA GLN A 204 21.95 21.63 0.36
C GLN A 204 22.15 20.37 1.21
N LEU A 205 21.91 20.49 2.50
CA LEU A 205 21.87 19.37 3.44
C LEU A 205 20.43 19.18 3.92
N ASP A 206 19.92 17.97 3.78
CA ASP A 206 18.61 17.57 4.27
C ASP A 206 18.79 16.60 5.45
N ILE A 207 18.20 16.92 6.58
CA ILE A 207 18.24 16.10 7.81
C ILE A 207 16.81 15.73 8.18
N VAL A 208 16.56 14.45 8.38
CA VAL A 208 15.24 13.92 8.77
C VAL A 208 15.40 13.04 10.00
N GLY A 209 14.66 13.37 11.06
CA GLY A 209 14.51 12.52 12.23
C GLY A 209 13.05 12.15 12.43
N SER A 210 12.76 10.89 12.79
CA SER A 210 11.39 10.51 13.13
C SER A 210 11.33 9.43 14.19
N PHE A 211 10.22 9.47 14.92
CA PHE A 211 9.77 8.42 15.83
C PHE A 211 8.39 7.96 15.39
N GLN A 212 8.18 6.65 15.35
CA GLN A 212 6.89 6.03 15.09
C GLN A 212 6.62 4.98 16.17
N GLU A 213 5.37 4.91 16.59
CA GLU A 213 4.87 3.87 17.50
C GLU A 213 3.60 3.29 16.91
N ASN A 214 3.59 1.97 16.75
CA ASN A 214 2.46 1.22 16.25
C ASN A 214 1.99 0.21 17.29
N LEU A 215 0.84 0.45 17.89
CA LEU A 215 0.13 -0.49 18.75
C LEU A 215 -0.89 -1.25 17.92
N ARG A 216 -0.84 -2.60 17.98
CA ARG A 216 -1.79 -3.45 17.29
C ARG A 216 -2.36 -4.50 18.21
N GLN A 217 -3.67 -4.67 18.16
CA GLN A 217 -4.41 -5.68 18.91
C GLN A 217 -5.35 -6.44 17.96
N GLU A 218 -5.33 -7.77 18.06
CA GLU A 218 -6.22 -8.64 17.31
C GLU A 218 -7.03 -9.49 18.24
N PHE A 219 -8.32 -9.61 17.95
CA PHE A 219 -9.28 -10.30 18.77
C PHE A 219 -9.91 -11.44 17.97
N GLU A 220 -10.01 -12.59 18.59
CA GLU A 220 -10.55 -13.81 18.02
C GLU A 220 -11.81 -14.25 18.74
N ASN A 221 -12.70 -14.91 18.03
CA ASN A 221 -13.87 -15.53 18.62
C ASN A 221 -13.48 -16.86 19.30
N ARG A 222 -13.47 -16.92 20.64
CA ARG A 222 -13.03 -18.07 21.42
C ARG A 222 -14.21 -18.85 22.02
N LYS A 223 -14.01 -20.15 22.35
CA LYS A 223 -15.03 -20.99 22.98
C LYS A 223 -15.59 -20.40 24.27
N LYS A 224 -14.73 -19.81 25.11
CA LYS A 224 -15.15 -19.01 26.26
C LYS A 224 -15.37 -17.57 25.79
N GLN A 225 -16.60 -17.15 25.62
CA GLN A 225 -16.97 -15.84 25.07
C GLN A 225 -16.26 -14.66 25.77
N GLN A 226 -16.09 -14.72 27.10
CA GLN A 226 -15.34 -13.70 27.84
C GLN A 226 -13.88 -13.56 27.40
N TRP A 227 -13.26 -14.61 26.85
CA TRP A 227 -11.89 -14.58 26.36
C TRP A 227 -11.79 -13.97 24.96
N SER A 228 -12.90 -13.87 24.22
CA SER A 228 -12.93 -13.22 22.92
C SER A 228 -12.65 -11.72 22.98
N TRP A 229 -12.78 -11.11 24.16
CA TRP A 229 -12.44 -9.71 24.41
C TRP A 229 -11.04 -9.51 25.02
N ILE A 230 -10.26 -10.59 25.17
CA ILE A 230 -8.84 -10.52 25.47
C ILE A 230 -8.10 -10.61 24.13
N PRO A 231 -7.20 -9.68 23.80
CA PRO A 231 -6.46 -9.75 22.54
C PRO A 231 -5.79 -11.11 22.36
N MET A 232 -5.84 -11.65 21.16
CA MET A 232 -5.04 -12.80 20.75
C MET A 232 -3.62 -12.36 20.45
N GLN A 233 -3.48 -11.22 19.82
CA GLN A 233 -2.21 -10.51 19.60
C GLN A 233 -2.30 -9.14 20.25
N ASP A 234 -1.30 -8.76 21.02
CA ASP A 234 -1.17 -7.44 21.64
C ASP A 234 0.29 -7.02 21.62
N LEU A 235 0.63 -6.16 20.66
CA LEU A 235 2.01 -5.88 20.35
C LEU A 235 2.24 -4.42 19.98
N ILE A 236 3.43 -3.94 20.29
CA ILE A 236 3.88 -2.58 20.01
C ILE A 236 5.19 -2.60 19.24
N LEU A 237 5.23 -1.91 18.10
CA LEU A 237 6.42 -1.66 17.32
C LEU A 237 6.83 -0.20 17.48
N LYS A 238 8.05 0.05 17.94
CA LYS A 238 8.67 1.37 17.99
C LYS A 238 9.74 1.48 16.92
N THR A 239 9.75 2.58 16.19
CA THR A 239 10.73 2.83 15.13
C THR A 239 11.33 4.22 15.28
N TYR A 240 12.66 4.26 15.32
CA TYR A 240 13.46 5.49 15.34
C TYR A 240 14.23 5.57 14.03
N LYS A 241 14.14 6.70 13.35
CA LYS A 241 14.82 6.93 12.08
C LYS A 241 15.61 8.22 12.10
N PHE A 242 16.81 8.19 11.49
CA PHE A 242 17.64 9.37 11.29
C PHE A 242 18.36 9.27 9.94
N ASP A 243 18.07 10.22 9.05
CA ASP A 243 18.65 10.29 7.71
C ASP A 243 19.34 11.65 7.53
N VAL A 244 20.47 11.61 6.83
CA VAL A 244 21.18 12.82 6.36
C VAL A 244 21.47 12.66 4.88
N THR A 245 21.09 13.66 4.08
CA THR A 245 21.33 13.65 2.62
C THR A 245 21.95 14.97 2.20
N TRP A 246 23.07 14.88 1.53
CA TRP A 246 23.73 15.98 0.87
C TRP A 246 23.34 16.03 -0.60
N ASN A 247 22.84 17.15 -1.06
CA ASN A 247 22.45 17.44 -2.43
C ASN A 247 23.43 18.42 -3.03
N ALA A 248 23.98 18.11 -4.19
CA ALA A 248 24.95 18.94 -4.88
C ALA A 248 24.63 19.12 -6.37
N LYS A 249 24.93 20.29 -6.93
CA LYS A 249 24.88 20.57 -8.38
C LYS A 249 26.28 20.75 -8.91
N TRP A 250 26.58 20.11 -10.05
CA TRP A 250 27.87 20.14 -10.72
C TRP A 250 27.69 20.72 -12.12
N HIS A 251 28.02 22.00 -12.28
CA HIS A 251 27.79 22.74 -13.52
C HIS A 251 28.58 22.17 -14.69
N LEU A 252 29.81 21.68 -14.45
CA LEU A 252 30.69 21.13 -15.49
C LEU A 252 30.07 20.00 -16.31
N TRP A 253 29.28 19.15 -15.65
CA TRP A 253 28.63 17.98 -16.30
C TRP A 253 27.11 18.07 -16.35
N ASN A 254 26.54 19.24 -16.02
CA ASN A 254 25.10 19.41 -15.84
C ASN A 254 24.50 18.26 -15.00
N MET A 255 25.14 17.99 -13.88
CA MET A 255 24.86 16.83 -13.03
C MET A 255 24.38 17.27 -11.64
N THR A 256 23.45 16.52 -11.10
CA THR A 256 23.06 16.60 -9.68
C THR A 256 23.46 15.31 -8.97
N THR A 257 23.91 15.45 -7.72
CA THR A 257 24.28 14.34 -6.86
C THR A 257 23.50 14.40 -5.58
N GLU A 258 22.96 13.27 -5.16
CA GLU A 258 22.36 13.07 -3.84
C GLU A 258 23.15 11.97 -3.14
N THR A 259 23.83 12.25 -2.03
CA THR A 259 24.55 11.26 -1.23
C THR A 259 24.05 11.30 0.19
N GLY A 260 23.71 10.15 0.76
CA GLY A 260 23.12 10.12 2.08
C GLY A 260 23.39 8.87 2.88
N LEU A 261 23.16 9.02 4.19
CA LEU A 261 23.14 7.95 5.18
C LEU A 261 21.71 7.83 5.72
N ALA A 262 21.23 6.62 5.85
CA ALA A 262 19.91 6.30 6.38
C ALA A 262 20.05 5.26 7.49
N ASN A 263 19.44 5.54 8.66
CA ASN A 263 19.51 4.66 9.82
C ASN A 263 18.10 4.45 10.37
N THR A 264 17.79 3.20 10.71
CA THR A 264 16.51 2.84 11.32
C THR A 264 16.73 1.82 12.41
N TYR A 265 16.23 2.12 13.62
CA TYR A 265 16.20 1.18 14.75
C TYR A 265 14.76 0.86 15.09
N GLN A 266 14.46 -0.43 15.28
CA GLN A 266 13.12 -0.94 15.56
C GLN A 266 13.14 -1.87 16.78
N GLU A 267 12.08 -1.78 17.58
CA GLU A 267 11.81 -2.70 18.68
C GLU A 267 10.36 -3.15 18.63
N ASN A 268 10.15 -4.46 18.64
CA ASN A 268 8.83 -5.07 18.81
C ASN A 268 8.72 -5.75 20.16
N PHE A 269 7.64 -5.47 20.87
CA PHE A 269 7.33 -6.08 22.16
C PHE A 269 5.89 -6.61 22.15
N ASN A 270 5.73 -7.85 22.59
CA ASN A 270 4.43 -8.50 22.76
C ASN A 270 3.99 -8.39 24.23
N TYR A 271 2.84 -7.79 24.47
CA TYR A 271 2.27 -7.67 25.80
C TYR A 271 1.78 -9.04 26.33
N PRO A 272 2.09 -9.37 27.60
CA PRO A 272 1.64 -10.62 28.20
C PRO A 272 0.13 -10.60 28.48
N GLY A 273 -0.46 -11.80 28.62
CA GLY A 273 -1.88 -11.93 29.01
C GLY A 273 -2.83 -12.32 27.87
N THR A 274 -2.36 -12.42 26.66
CA THR A 274 -3.13 -12.77 25.45
C THR A 274 -3.71 -14.19 25.45
N LYS A 275 -3.23 -15.07 26.35
CA LYS A 275 -3.61 -16.51 26.44
C LYS A 275 -3.25 -17.31 25.18
N GLN A 276 -2.44 -16.75 24.31
CA GLN A 276 -1.85 -17.42 23.13
C GLN A 276 -0.42 -16.94 22.96
N PRO A 277 0.45 -17.74 22.34
CA PRO A 277 1.77 -17.30 21.92
C PRO A 277 1.67 -16.20 20.87
N ALA A 278 2.67 -15.33 20.87
CA ALA A 278 2.76 -14.26 19.88
C ALA A 278 2.93 -14.81 18.46
N PHE A 279 2.22 -14.23 17.50
CA PHE A 279 2.35 -14.58 16.07
C PHE A 279 3.74 -14.23 15.52
N VAL A 280 4.26 -13.07 15.87
CA VAL A 280 5.65 -12.66 15.64
C VAL A 280 6.37 -12.49 16.97
N PRO A 281 7.66 -12.86 17.07
CA PRO A 281 8.42 -12.77 18.32
C PRO A 281 8.76 -11.33 18.72
N ASN A 282 9.29 -11.17 19.92
CA ASN A 282 10.00 -9.94 20.28
C ASN A 282 11.28 -9.82 19.46
N PHE A 283 11.60 -8.63 19.01
CA PHE A 283 12.85 -8.37 18.29
C PHE A 283 13.34 -6.94 18.48
N ALA A 284 14.65 -6.77 18.33
CA ALA A 284 15.29 -5.49 18.10
C ALA A 284 16.07 -5.56 16.80
N ALA A 285 15.96 -4.55 15.95
CA ALA A 285 16.61 -4.52 14.64
C ALA A 285 17.23 -3.15 14.34
N LEU A 286 18.48 -3.15 13.88
CA LEU A 286 19.18 -1.97 13.38
C LEU A 286 19.44 -2.15 11.90
N SER A 287 19.01 -1.19 11.09
CA SER A 287 19.29 -1.10 9.66
C SER A 287 20.05 0.18 9.38
N MET A 288 21.17 0.08 8.66
CA MET A 288 21.96 1.23 8.23
C MET A 288 22.31 1.08 6.76
N GLY A 289 22.27 2.20 6.03
CA GLY A 289 22.62 2.21 4.62
C GLY A 289 23.22 3.53 4.17
N GLY A 290 24.17 3.45 3.23
CA GLY A 290 24.75 4.60 2.55
C GLY A 290 24.43 4.53 1.05
N PHE A 291 24.06 5.66 0.45
CA PHE A 291 23.71 5.71 -0.97
C PHE A 291 24.29 6.95 -1.66
N THR A 292 24.44 6.83 -2.97
CA THR A 292 24.67 7.97 -3.87
C THR A 292 23.84 7.82 -5.13
N LEU A 293 23.26 8.91 -5.61
CA LEU A 293 22.46 9.00 -6.82
C LEU A 293 22.96 10.18 -7.65
N HIS A 294 23.42 9.90 -8.84
CA HIS A 294 23.92 10.88 -9.80
C HIS A 294 22.93 10.97 -10.96
N LYS A 295 22.48 12.18 -11.30
CA LYS A 295 21.63 12.46 -12.46
C LYS A 295 22.33 13.49 -13.33
N ALA A 296 22.43 13.21 -14.62
CA ALA A 296 23.04 14.10 -15.59
C ALA A 296 22.14 14.27 -16.81
N GLN A 297 22.23 15.42 -17.45
CA GLN A 297 21.52 15.71 -18.68
C GLN A 297 22.47 16.26 -19.74
N TRP A 298 22.55 15.57 -20.89
CA TRP A 298 23.36 15.93 -22.04
C TRP A 298 22.47 16.04 -23.28
N GLY A 299 22.05 17.24 -23.60
CA GLY A 299 21.11 17.48 -24.71
C GLY A 299 19.81 16.71 -24.51
N LYS A 300 19.55 15.73 -25.39
CA LYS A 300 18.35 14.88 -25.37
C LYS A 300 18.44 13.66 -24.47
N LEU A 301 19.61 13.37 -23.91
CA LEU A 301 19.84 12.24 -23.02
C LEU A 301 19.83 12.69 -21.56
N GLN A 302 19.00 12.05 -20.75
CA GLN A 302 19.07 12.10 -19.29
C GLN A 302 19.50 10.73 -18.80
N ALA A 303 20.48 10.68 -17.89
CA ALA A 303 20.96 9.45 -17.29
C ALA A 303 20.96 9.57 -15.77
N ALA A 304 20.70 8.47 -15.08
CA ALA A 304 20.79 8.39 -13.63
C ALA A 304 21.51 7.10 -13.23
N LEU A 305 22.49 7.22 -12.32
CA LEU A 305 23.20 6.11 -11.71
C LEU A 305 23.03 6.17 -10.21
N GLY A 306 22.49 5.12 -9.62
CA GLY A 306 22.33 4.97 -8.19
C GLY A 306 23.14 3.78 -7.66
N LEU A 307 23.79 3.96 -6.52
CA LEU A 307 24.54 2.95 -5.80
C LEU A 307 24.18 3.02 -4.32
N ARG A 308 24.02 1.87 -3.67
CA ARG A 308 23.68 1.79 -2.25
C ARG A 308 24.22 0.52 -1.63
N TYR A 309 24.66 0.60 -0.39
CA TYR A 309 24.97 -0.56 0.45
C TYR A 309 24.19 -0.46 1.75
N ASP A 310 23.55 -1.55 2.13
CA ASP A 310 22.79 -1.66 3.37
C ASP A 310 23.22 -2.87 4.18
N PHE A 311 23.10 -2.77 5.50
CA PHE A 311 23.10 -3.92 6.39
C PHE A 311 21.94 -3.83 7.38
N ARG A 312 21.47 -5.00 7.84
CA ARG A 312 20.45 -5.15 8.86
C ARG A 312 20.89 -6.23 9.85
N VAL A 313 20.90 -5.88 11.12
CA VAL A 313 21.09 -6.82 12.23
C VAL A 313 19.81 -6.93 13.03
N MET A 314 19.48 -8.14 13.47
CA MET A 314 18.30 -8.41 14.29
C MET A 314 18.66 -9.38 15.41
N SER A 315 18.23 -9.07 16.64
CA SER A 315 18.16 -9.97 17.79
C SER A 315 16.69 -10.33 17.99
N VAL A 316 16.40 -11.62 18.01
CA VAL A 316 15.03 -12.14 18.01
C VAL A 316 14.86 -13.19 19.09
N ASN A 317 13.85 -13.05 19.94
CA ASN A 317 13.59 -14.03 20.99
C ASN A 317 12.11 -14.41 21.05
N GLY A 318 11.83 -15.69 21.23
CA GLY A 318 10.48 -16.23 21.20
C GLY A 318 10.43 -17.73 21.53
N TYR A 319 9.35 -18.38 21.06
CA TYR A 319 9.10 -19.79 21.28
C TYR A 319 8.86 -20.53 19.97
N THR A 320 9.45 -21.72 19.81
CA THR A 320 9.37 -22.51 18.57
C THR A 320 8.05 -23.23 18.36
N SER A 321 7.29 -23.47 19.42
CA SER A 321 6.09 -24.29 19.39
C SER A 321 5.08 -23.83 20.42
N LEU A 322 3.80 -23.91 20.06
CA LEU A 322 2.68 -23.67 20.97
C LEU A 322 2.47 -24.79 21.99
N SER A 323 2.95 -26.00 21.70
CA SER A 323 2.79 -27.17 22.56
C SER A 323 3.94 -27.39 23.55
N ASN A 324 5.18 -27.08 23.14
CA ASN A 324 6.37 -27.38 23.92
C ASN A 324 7.06 -26.14 24.49
N TYR A 325 6.67 -24.94 24.09
CA TYR A 325 7.21 -23.65 24.57
C TYR A 325 8.76 -23.61 24.64
N THR A 326 9.42 -24.18 23.61
CA THR A 326 10.89 -24.15 23.57
C THR A 326 11.34 -22.75 23.22
N TYR A 327 11.97 -22.08 24.20
CA TYR A 327 12.54 -20.74 24.02
C TYR A 327 13.72 -20.76 23.06
N TYR A 328 13.84 -19.70 22.27
CA TYR A 328 15.01 -19.42 21.44
C TYR A 328 15.44 -17.96 21.55
N ASP A 329 16.72 -17.76 21.36
CA ASP A 329 17.37 -16.47 21.16
C ASP A 329 18.19 -16.59 19.89
N ASP A 330 17.88 -15.78 18.89
CA ASP A 330 18.44 -15.89 17.54
C ASP A 330 19.00 -14.54 17.10
N PHE A 331 20.09 -14.57 16.33
CA PHE A 331 20.74 -13.39 15.78
C PHE A 331 20.82 -13.52 14.26
N LYS A 332 20.40 -12.49 13.55
CA LYS A 332 20.45 -12.43 12.09
C LYS A 332 21.23 -11.21 11.62
N LEU A 333 22.08 -11.43 10.62
CA LEU A 333 22.80 -10.37 9.92
C LEU A 333 22.57 -10.53 8.42
N TYR A 334 22.09 -9.49 7.78
CA TYR A 334 21.91 -9.39 6.34
C TYR A 334 22.62 -8.15 5.82
N SER A 335 23.33 -8.28 4.69
CA SER A 335 23.93 -7.12 4.02
C SER A 335 24.03 -7.37 2.54
N ASN A 336 23.86 -6.32 1.74
CA ASN A 336 24.02 -6.42 0.31
C ASN A 336 24.12 -5.04 -0.34
N PHE A 337 24.46 -5.07 -1.62
CA PHE A 337 24.60 -3.92 -2.49
C PHE A 337 23.37 -3.77 -3.39
N THR A 338 22.98 -2.55 -3.66
CA THR A 338 21.93 -2.19 -4.63
C THR A 338 22.52 -1.24 -5.66
N SER A 339 22.20 -1.45 -6.94
CA SER A 339 22.59 -0.55 -8.02
C SER A 339 21.46 -0.35 -9.01
N SER A 340 21.42 0.80 -9.65
CA SER A 340 20.45 1.07 -10.71
C SER A 340 21.02 2.06 -11.71
N LEU A 341 20.82 1.78 -13.00
CA LEU A 341 21.15 2.66 -14.11
C LEU A 341 19.88 2.92 -14.91
N ALA A 342 19.54 4.19 -15.10
CA ALA A 342 18.41 4.61 -15.91
C ALA A 342 18.85 5.56 -17.01
N ALA A 343 18.20 5.48 -18.16
CA ALA A 343 18.37 6.39 -19.28
C ALA A 343 16.99 6.80 -19.83
N HIS A 344 16.85 8.08 -20.13
CA HIS A 344 15.71 8.63 -20.85
C HIS A 344 16.25 9.42 -22.05
N TYR A 345 15.82 9.06 -23.24
CA TYR A 345 16.25 9.69 -24.48
C TYR A 345 15.08 10.27 -25.25
N GLN A 346 15.12 11.58 -25.48
CA GLN A 346 14.14 12.27 -26.31
C GLN A 346 14.50 12.09 -27.79
N ILE A 347 13.87 11.13 -28.47
CA ILE A 347 14.11 10.82 -29.88
C ILE A 347 13.67 12.01 -30.74
N SER A 348 12.46 12.51 -30.48
CA SER A 348 11.88 13.70 -31.12
C SER A 348 10.98 14.46 -30.11
N ASP A 349 10.36 15.56 -30.52
CA ASP A 349 9.39 16.28 -29.68
C ASP A 349 8.15 15.44 -29.34
N GLN A 350 7.87 14.43 -30.15
CA GLN A 350 6.73 13.54 -30.00
C GLN A 350 7.08 12.19 -29.42
N TRP A 351 8.35 11.79 -29.41
CA TRP A 351 8.77 10.44 -29.07
C TRP A 351 9.92 10.41 -28.10
N ASP A 352 9.75 9.74 -26.99
CA ASP A 352 10.79 9.45 -26.01
C ASP A 352 10.87 7.94 -25.70
N ALA A 353 12.06 7.50 -25.28
CA ALA A 353 12.32 6.15 -24.85
C ALA A 353 12.98 6.15 -23.49
N ARG A 354 12.68 5.14 -22.67
CA ARG A 354 13.20 4.96 -21.33
C ARG A 354 13.71 3.54 -21.15
N ALA A 355 14.85 3.41 -20.50
CA ALA A 355 15.40 2.14 -20.09
C ALA A 355 15.87 2.23 -18.62
N ASN A 356 15.66 1.19 -17.87
CA ASN A 356 16.18 1.05 -16.53
C ASN A 356 16.68 -0.38 -16.32
N VAL A 357 17.87 -0.53 -15.75
CA VAL A 357 18.37 -1.81 -15.27
C VAL A 357 18.85 -1.65 -13.84
N GLY A 358 18.61 -2.65 -13.01
CA GLY A 358 18.98 -2.56 -11.61
C GLY A 358 19.15 -3.92 -10.96
N TRP A 359 19.95 -3.91 -9.91
CA TRP A 359 20.11 -4.96 -8.94
C TRP A 359 19.66 -4.45 -7.59
N SER A 360 18.80 -5.19 -6.93
CA SER A 360 18.26 -4.87 -5.61
C SER A 360 18.12 -6.14 -4.76
N TRP A 361 17.97 -5.95 -3.46
CA TRP A 361 17.84 -7.04 -2.52
C TRP A 361 16.83 -6.70 -1.42
N ARG A 362 16.38 -7.72 -0.72
CA ARG A 362 15.52 -7.60 0.47
C ARG A 362 15.90 -8.67 1.49
N PRO A 363 16.15 -8.34 2.77
CA PRO A 363 16.20 -9.33 3.81
C PRO A 363 14.80 -9.92 4.04
N PRO A 364 14.69 -11.15 4.57
CA PRO A 364 13.42 -11.67 5.03
C PRO A 364 12.80 -10.77 6.12
N ASP A 365 11.47 -10.65 6.13
CA ASP A 365 10.74 -9.98 7.18
C ASP A 365 10.56 -10.89 8.41
N ILE A 366 10.24 -10.30 9.55
CA ILE A 366 10.14 -11.02 10.81
C ILE A 366 9.07 -12.13 10.79
N ASN A 367 7.94 -11.86 10.13
CA ASN A 367 6.88 -12.85 9.97
C ASN A 367 7.27 -13.99 9.03
N GLU A 368 8.02 -13.71 7.96
CA GLU A 368 8.51 -14.73 7.03
C GLU A 368 9.45 -15.72 7.75
N LEU A 369 10.28 -15.20 8.66
CA LEU A 369 11.21 -16.01 9.44
C LEU A 369 10.56 -16.77 10.59
N TYR A 370 9.66 -16.13 11.34
CA TYR A 370 9.27 -16.60 12.67
C TYR A 370 7.77 -16.70 12.91
N ALA A 371 6.90 -16.30 11.99
CA ALA A 371 5.47 -16.38 12.22
C ALA A 371 5.03 -17.80 12.58
N ILE A 372 4.16 -17.91 13.57
CA ILE A 372 3.49 -19.15 13.91
C ILE A 372 2.12 -18.83 14.52
N GLY A 373 1.06 -19.14 13.81
CA GLY A 373 -0.28 -18.89 14.34
C GLY A 373 -1.36 -18.68 13.31
N LEU A 374 -2.53 -18.39 13.83
CA LEU A 374 -3.72 -18.05 13.05
C LEU A 374 -3.61 -16.60 12.56
N GLN A 375 -3.82 -16.40 11.27
CA GLN A 375 -3.85 -15.10 10.63
C GLN A 375 -5.24 -14.87 10.00
N GLU A 376 -5.74 -13.63 10.08
CA GLU A 376 -7.05 -13.20 9.54
C GLU A 376 -8.24 -14.07 10.01
N GLY A 377 -8.06 -14.82 11.09
CA GLY A 377 -9.07 -15.78 11.56
C GLY A 377 -9.37 -16.93 10.59
N SER A 378 -8.62 -17.09 9.50
CA SER A 378 -8.97 -17.95 8.37
C SER A 378 -7.93 -18.97 7.96
N TYR A 379 -6.64 -18.75 8.23
CA TYR A 379 -5.56 -19.68 7.88
C TYR A 379 -4.39 -19.64 8.88
N TRP A 380 -3.65 -20.74 8.93
CA TRP A 380 -2.49 -20.93 9.80
C TRP A 380 -1.21 -20.65 9.03
N VAL A 381 -0.33 -19.83 9.56
CA VAL A 381 0.95 -19.46 8.94
C VAL A 381 2.11 -20.03 9.74
N VAL A 382 3.14 -20.48 9.03
CA VAL A 382 4.40 -20.94 9.59
C VAL A 382 5.57 -20.31 8.86
N GLY A 383 6.40 -19.57 9.59
CA GLY A 383 7.64 -18.97 9.11
C GLY A 383 8.75 -19.99 8.92
N ASN A 384 9.80 -19.57 8.24
CA ASN A 384 11.00 -20.38 8.01
C ASN A 384 12.26 -19.61 8.42
N ARG A 385 12.92 -20.02 9.49
CA ARG A 385 14.11 -19.37 10.04
C ARG A 385 15.37 -19.47 9.17
N HIS A 386 15.34 -20.32 8.16
CA HIS A 386 16.47 -20.58 7.27
C HIS A 386 16.42 -19.73 5.98
N LEU A 387 15.45 -18.82 5.88
CA LEU A 387 15.36 -17.93 4.73
C LEU A 387 16.58 -17.01 4.62
N GLU A 388 17.06 -16.86 3.40
CA GLU A 388 18.12 -15.95 2.99
C GLU A 388 17.53 -14.70 2.35
N SER A 389 18.38 -13.70 2.10
CA SER A 389 17.96 -12.47 1.39
C SER A 389 17.60 -12.75 -0.05
N GLU A 390 16.48 -12.19 -0.52
CA GLU A 390 16.17 -12.11 -1.95
C GLU A 390 17.16 -11.21 -2.68
N ARG A 391 17.49 -11.58 -3.92
CA ARG A 391 18.32 -10.79 -4.84
C ARG A 391 17.65 -10.70 -6.20
N GLY A 392 17.30 -9.49 -6.62
CA GLY A 392 16.54 -9.25 -7.84
C GLY A 392 17.34 -8.48 -8.90
N TYR A 393 17.28 -8.97 -10.13
CA TYR A 393 17.77 -8.29 -11.33
C TYR A 393 16.55 -7.88 -12.14
N LYS A 394 16.41 -6.60 -12.44
CA LYS A 394 15.27 -6.07 -13.18
C LYS A 394 15.72 -5.21 -14.34
N ALA A 395 15.12 -5.43 -15.50
CA ALA A 395 15.21 -4.57 -16.66
C ALA A 395 13.82 -4.08 -17.05
N VAL A 396 13.70 -2.79 -17.32
CA VAL A 396 12.44 -2.14 -17.75
C VAL A 396 12.74 -1.34 -19.01
N LEU A 397 11.91 -1.51 -20.02
CA LEU A 397 11.91 -0.72 -21.25
C LEU A 397 10.54 -0.08 -21.43
N GLY A 398 10.52 1.18 -21.74
CA GLY A 398 9.28 1.91 -22.03
C GLY A 398 9.50 2.96 -23.11
N THR A 399 8.46 3.30 -23.81
CA THR A 399 8.46 4.40 -24.77
C THR A 399 7.16 5.17 -24.67
N LYS A 400 7.20 6.42 -25.05
CA LYS A 400 6.00 7.26 -25.14
C LYS A 400 6.02 8.00 -26.46
N TRP A 401 4.97 7.79 -27.24
CA TRP A 401 4.69 8.58 -28.40
C TRP A 401 3.45 9.44 -28.19
N ARG A 402 3.49 10.70 -28.62
CA ARG A 402 2.39 11.64 -28.43
C ARG A 402 2.31 12.64 -29.57
N ASN A 403 1.08 13.02 -29.91
CA ASN A 403 0.78 14.21 -30.72
C ASN A 403 -0.32 15.04 -30.01
N THR A 404 -0.91 16.00 -30.69
CA THR A 404 -1.94 16.90 -30.13
C THR A 404 -3.20 16.18 -29.63
N LYS A 405 -3.54 15.02 -30.17
CA LYS A 405 -4.78 14.28 -29.88
C LYS A 405 -4.56 12.90 -29.32
N PHE A 406 -3.41 12.28 -29.54
CA PHE A 406 -3.16 10.89 -29.21
C PHE A 406 -1.83 10.72 -28.49
N SER A 407 -1.80 9.88 -27.47
CA SER A 407 -0.57 9.40 -26.86
C SER A 407 -0.68 7.91 -26.58
N VAL A 408 0.44 7.20 -26.74
CA VAL A 408 0.58 5.78 -26.35
C VAL A 408 1.88 5.59 -25.60
N GLU A 409 1.78 4.83 -24.51
CA GLU A 409 2.89 4.58 -23.58
C GLU A 409 2.94 3.09 -23.21
N PRO A 410 3.56 2.22 -24.03
CA PRO A 410 3.84 0.84 -23.66
C PRO A 410 5.07 0.77 -22.76
N SER A 411 5.06 -0.19 -21.86
CA SER A 411 6.18 -0.54 -20.99
C SER A 411 6.25 -2.06 -20.83
N MET A 412 7.44 -2.61 -20.73
CA MET A 412 7.68 -4.01 -20.44
C MET A 412 8.81 -4.17 -19.44
N PHE A 413 8.75 -5.24 -18.67
CA PHE A 413 9.82 -5.58 -17.74
C PHE A 413 10.14 -7.07 -17.75
N TYR A 414 11.38 -7.35 -17.45
CA TYR A 414 11.90 -8.66 -17.11
C TYR A 414 12.54 -8.57 -15.72
N GLN A 415 12.22 -9.51 -14.85
CA GLN A 415 12.81 -9.59 -13.52
C GLN A 415 13.12 -11.04 -13.17
N ARG A 416 14.33 -11.30 -12.73
CA ARG A 416 14.75 -12.54 -12.08
C ARG A 416 14.99 -12.24 -10.60
N ILE A 417 14.49 -13.08 -9.72
CA ILE A 417 14.73 -12.98 -8.28
C ILE A 417 15.25 -14.34 -7.82
N ASP A 418 16.49 -14.34 -7.33
CA ASP A 418 17.09 -15.49 -6.68
C ASP A 418 16.64 -15.50 -5.21
N SER A 419 16.30 -16.68 -4.69
CA SER A 419 15.79 -16.88 -3.32
C SER A 419 14.52 -16.05 -3.04
N TYR A 420 13.57 -15.99 -3.97
CA TYR A 420 12.28 -15.30 -3.79
C TYR A 420 11.48 -15.93 -2.67
N ILE A 421 11.09 -15.12 -1.68
CA ILE A 421 10.34 -15.55 -0.51
C ILE A 421 8.83 -15.45 -0.80
N TYR A 422 8.14 -16.55 -0.62
CA TYR A 422 6.68 -16.62 -0.77
C TYR A 422 6.11 -17.68 0.17
N ASP A 423 4.84 -17.57 0.47
CA ASP A 423 4.14 -18.61 1.18
C ASP A 423 3.29 -19.46 0.20
N HIS A 424 3.17 -20.71 0.51
CA HIS A 424 2.35 -21.66 -0.24
C HIS A 424 1.66 -22.64 0.70
N ILE A 425 0.63 -23.29 0.20
CA ILE A 425 -0.10 -24.32 0.95
C ILE A 425 0.79 -25.53 1.18
N GLY A 426 0.82 -26.01 2.42
CA GLY A 426 1.51 -27.24 2.77
C GLY A 426 0.98 -28.46 2.01
N ASN A 427 1.80 -29.49 1.87
CA ASN A 427 1.46 -30.72 1.17
C ASN A 427 1.02 -31.85 2.12
N GLY A 428 0.14 -32.74 1.67
CA GLY A 428 -0.28 -33.92 2.42
C GLY A 428 -0.82 -33.58 3.81
N LYS A 429 -0.16 -34.09 4.86
CA LYS A 429 -0.55 -33.85 6.26
C LYS A 429 -0.36 -32.39 6.69
N ASP A 430 0.54 -31.66 6.03
CA ASP A 430 0.83 -30.25 6.30
C ASP A 430 -0.12 -29.27 5.60
N ARG A 431 -1.09 -29.75 4.81
CA ARG A 431 -2.09 -28.90 4.15
C ARG A 431 -3.02 -28.19 5.13
N TYR A 432 -3.24 -28.78 6.30
CA TYR A 432 -4.15 -28.24 7.32
C TYR A 432 -3.53 -28.29 8.72
N HIS A 433 -3.89 -27.31 9.53
CA HIS A 433 -3.52 -27.25 10.95
C HIS A 433 -4.74 -27.50 11.84
N ASN A 434 -4.60 -28.38 12.83
CA ASN A 434 -5.62 -28.63 13.86
C ASN A 434 -5.37 -27.67 15.03
N HIS A 435 -6.30 -26.80 15.30
CA HIS A 435 -6.27 -25.88 16.44
C HIS A 435 -7.51 -26.09 17.31
N PRO A 436 -7.48 -25.80 18.65
CA PRO A 436 -8.65 -25.93 19.51
C PRO A 436 -9.89 -25.15 19.06
N SER A 437 -9.71 -24.05 18.29
CA SER A 437 -10.78 -23.23 17.75
C SER A 437 -11.33 -23.70 16.41
N GLY A 438 -10.66 -24.63 15.72
CA GLY A 438 -11.09 -25.12 14.42
C GLY A 438 -9.97 -25.76 13.60
N LYS A 439 -10.25 -26.08 12.35
CA LYS A 439 -9.28 -26.57 11.39
C LYS A 439 -9.04 -25.54 10.31
N TYR A 440 -7.78 -25.27 10.01
CA TYR A 440 -7.36 -24.18 9.16
C TYR A 440 -6.44 -24.65 8.04
N PRO A 441 -6.52 -24.08 6.81
CA PRO A 441 -5.47 -24.22 5.81
C PRO A 441 -4.14 -23.78 6.39
N LYS A 442 -3.05 -24.48 6.04
CA LYS A 442 -1.71 -24.16 6.55
C LYS A 442 -0.82 -23.66 5.40
N PHE A 443 -0.33 -22.44 5.55
CA PHE A 443 0.63 -21.80 4.66
C PHE A 443 2.02 -21.83 5.29
N ILE A 444 3.03 -22.11 4.48
CA ILE A 444 4.43 -22.25 4.90
C ILE A 444 5.28 -21.34 4.03
N TYR A 445 6.14 -20.53 4.65
CA TYR A 445 7.11 -19.72 3.93
C TYR A 445 8.27 -20.55 3.39
N ASP A 446 8.61 -20.33 2.13
CA ASP A 446 9.67 -21.02 1.40
C ASP A 446 10.40 -20.05 0.46
N GLN A 447 11.48 -20.51 -0.17
CA GLN A 447 12.28 -19.75 -1.12
C GLN A 447 12.56 -20.55 -2.37
N ASP A 448 12.40 -19.93 -3.52
CA ASP A 448 12.76 -20.49 -4.83
C ASP A 448 13.28 -19.39 -5.75
N ASP A 449 14.04 -19.76 -6.78
CA ASP A 449 14.39 -18.83 -7.86
C ASP A 449 13.17 -18.63 -8.76
N VAL A 450 12.88 -17.37 -9.08
CA VAL A 450 11.71 -17.02 -9.88
C VAL A 450 12.04 -16.06 -11.02
N ARG A 451 11.17 -16.08 -12.02
CA ARG A 451 11.18 -15.15 -13.14
C ARG A 451 9.82 -14.50 -13.28
N LEU A 452 9.83 -13.16 -13.33
CA LEU A 452 8.66 -12.34 -13.62
C LEU A 452 8.87 -11.65 -14.96
N VAL A 453 7.88 -11.71 -15.84
CA VAL A 453 7.84 -10.99 -17.10
C VAL A 453 6.48 -10.32 -17.20
N GLY A 454 6.44 -9.06 -17.54
CA GLY A 454 5.17 -8.37 -17.66
C GLY A 454 5.27 -7.10 -18.47
N GLY A 455 4.13 -6.48 -18.65
CA GLY A 455 4.04 -5.21 -19.34
C GLY A 455 2.70 -4.54 -19.10
N ASP A 456 2.69 -3.27 -19.43
CA ASP A 456 1.51 -2.42 -19.44
C ASP A 456 1.51 -1.53 -20.68
N ILE A 457 0.32 -1.12 -21.07
CA ILE A 457 0.10 -0.15 -22.14
C ILE A 457 -1.00 0.81 -21.73
N GLU A 458 -0.75 2.08 -21.93
CA GLU A 458 -1.78 3.12 -21.83
C GLU A 458 -1.86 3.88 -23.16
N ALA A 459 -3.07 4.01 -23.69
CA ALA A 459 -3.35 4.82 -24.87
C ALA A 459 -4.42 5.87 -24.52
N THR A 460 -4.12 7.15 -24.77
CA THR A 460 -5.03 8.27 -24.54
C THR A 460 -5.39 8.90 -25.87
N TYR A 461 -6.67 9.13 -26.12
CA TYR A 461 -7.19 9.81 -27.30
C TYR A 461 -8.12 10.97 -26.91
N LYS A 462 -7.84 12.16 -27.44
CA LYS A 462 -8.63 13.39 -27.26
C LYS A 462 -9.23 13.81 -28.60
N PRO A 463 -10.38 13.24 -29.01
CA PRO A 463 -11.00 13.58 -30.28
C PRO A 463 -11.43 15.05 -30.37
N ILE A 464 -11.93 15.57 -29.25
CA ILE A 464 -12.30 16.97 -29.03
C ILE A 464 -11.80 17.41 -27.65
N GLU A 465 -11.62 18.71 -27.44
CA GLU A 465 -11.04 19.26 -26.21
C GLU A 465 -11.68 18.73 -24.90
N PRO A 466 -13.03 18.68 -24.77
CA PRO A 466 -13.67 18.23 -23.52
C PRO A 466 -13.67 16.70 -23.31
N LEU A 467 -13.37 15.90 -24.34
CA LEU A 467 -13.48 14.44 -24.29
C LEU A 467 -12.10 13.77 -24.29
N THR A 468 -11.85 12.97 -23.27
CA THR A 468 -10.66 12.13 -23.16
C THR A 468 -11.07 10.66 -23.07
N LEU A 469 -10.53 9.84 -23.94
CA LEU A 469 -10.67 8.38 -23.94
C LEU A 469 -9.33 7.78 -23.53
N VAL A 470 -9.34 6.80 -22.62
CA VAL A 470 -8.13 6.10 -22.19
C VAL A 470 -8.37 4.60 -22.25
N ALA A 471 -7.47 3.88 -22.92
CA ALA A 471 -7.43 2.43 -22.93
C ALA A 471 -6.16 1.95 -22.19
N LYS A 472 -6.30 0.93 -21.34
CA LYS A 472 -5.22 0.34 -20.55
C LYS A 472 -5.22 -1.18 -20.71
N GLY A 473 -4.03 -1.76 -20.67
CA GLY A 473 -3.85 -3.20 -20.57
C GLY A 473 -2.65 -3.50 -19.69
N GLU A 474 -2.76 -4.52 -18.84
CA GLU A 474 -1.67 -4.96 -17.97
C GLU A 474 -1.66 -6.48 -17.84
N TRP A 475 -0.48 -7.06 -17.81
CA TRP A 475 -0.26 -8.49 -17.68
C TRP A 475 1.06 -8.79 -16.98
N ILE A 476 1.09 -9.91 -16.24
CA ILE A 476 2.28 -10.41 -15.57
C ILE A 476 2.31 -11.94 -15.58
N PHE A 477 3.49 -12.50 -15.84
CA PHE A 477 3.77 -13.93 -15.87
C PHE A 477 4.81 -14.24 -14.80
N GLY A 478 4.47 -15.06 -13.81
CA GLY A 478 5.35 -15.50 -12.75
C GLY A 478 5.67 -17.00 -12.88
N ARG A 479 6.96 -17.35 -13.04
CA ARG A 479 7.41 -18.75 -13.09
C ARG A 479 8.39 -19.00 -11.95
N ASN A 480 8.14 -20.06 -11.22
CA ASN A 480 9.10 -20.68 -10.33
C ASN A 480 10.11 -21.46 -11.17
N LEU A 481 11.38 -21.10 -11.12
CA LEU A 481 12.43 -21.73 -11.92
C LEU A 481 12.97 -22.99 -11.26
N SER A 482 12.92 -23.08 -9.93
CA SER A 482 13.38 -24.24 -9.16
C SER A 482 12.44 -25.44 -9.33
N ARG A 483 11.12 -25.19 -9.36
CA ARG A 483 10.07 -26.22 -9.45
C ARG A 483 9.48 -26.36 -10.84
N GLN A 484 9.81 -25.46 -11.77
CA GLN A 484 9.32 -25.44 -13.16
C GLN A 484 7.79 -25.27 -13.28
N ASP A 485 7.16 -24.55 -12.34
CA ASP A 485 5.71 -24.33 -12.28
C ASP A 485 5.33 -22.83 -12.24
N TRP A 486 4.05 -22.53 -12.12
CA TRP A 486 3.57 -21.17 -11.96
C TRP A 486 3.69 -20.72 -10.50
N LEU A 487 4.04 -19.44 -10.29
CA LEU A 487 3.94 -18.84 -8.96
C LEU A 487 2.45 -18.75 -8.54
N PRO A 488 2.13 -19.09 -7.28
CA PRO A 488 0.78 -18.93 -6.77
C PRO A 488 0.39 -17.44 -6.64
N PHE A 489 -0.90 -17.17 -6.66
CA PHE A 489 -1.50 -15.85 -6.41
C PHE A 489 -0.99 -14.71 -7.31
N MET A 490 -0.58 -15.02 -8.54
CA MET A 490 -0.24 -14.00 -9.53
C MET A 490 -1.50 -13.32 -10.07
N PRO A 491 -1.51 -11.98 -10.24
CA PRO A 491 -2.67 -11.26 -10.76
C PRO A 491 -3.13 -11.75 -12.14
N SER A 492 -4.43 -11.71 -12.37
CA SER A 492 -5.03 -11.92 -13.70
C SER A 492 -4.73 -10.74 -14.63
N ASP A 493 -4.75 -11.00 -15.95
CA ASP A 493 -4.65 -9.93 -16.95
C ASP A 493 -5.85 -8.98 -16.84
N ARG A 494 -5.60 -7.66 -16.98
CA ARG A 494 -6.61 -6.61 -16.83
C ARG A 494 -6.63 -5.69 -18.03
N TYR A 495 -7.83 -5.32 -18.47
CA TYR A 495 -8.06 -4.41 -19.58
C TYR A 495 -9.07 -3.35 -19.15
N GLY A 496 -8.73 -2.10 -19.33
CA GLY A 496 -9.57 -0.96 -18.96
C GLY A 496 -9.88 -0.06 -20.15
N LEU A 497 -11.10 0.44 -20.19
CA LEU A 497 -11.50 1.49 -21.11
C LEU A 497 -12.26 2.56 -20.34
N SER A 498 -11.82 3.83 -20.44
CA SER A 498 -12.48 4.93 -19.78
C SER A 498 -12.75 6.10 -20.74
N ALA A 499 -13.85 6.80 -20.50
CA ALA A 499 -14.24 8.01 -21.18
C ALA A 499 -14.53 9.09 -20.15
N SER A 500 -13.89 10.25 -20.31
CA SER A 500 -14.09 11.41 -19.44
C SER A 500 -14.46 12.63 -20.26
N TYR A 501 -15.58 13.25 -19.91
CA TYR A 501 -16.05 14.49 -20.54
C TYR A 501 -16.07 15.60 -19.50
N THR A 502 -15.33 16.70 -19.75
CA THR A 502 -15.26 17.85 -18.85
C THR A 502 -15.66 19.11 -19.58
N LYS A 503 -16.61 19.86 -19.05
CA LYS A 503 -17.10 21.11 -19.63
C LYS A 503 -17.05 22.25 -18.60
N VAL A 504 -16.45 23.36 -19.01
CA VAL A 504 -16.48 24.62 -18.27
C VAL A 504 -17.68 25.43 -18.75
N LEU A 505 -18.48 25.93 -17.82
CA LEU A 505 -19.76 26.59 -18.07
C LEU A 505 -19.80 27.99 -17.40
N GLY A 506 -20.68 28.83 -17.85
CA GLY A 506 -20.91 30.19 -17.37
C GLY A 506 -19.98 31.23 -17.98
N ASN A 507 -20.44 32.48 -18.07
CA ASN A 507 -19.73 33.60 -18.74
C ASN A 507 -18.38 33.93 -18.04
N ARG A 508 -18.25 33.61 -16.77
CA ARG A 508 -17.00 33.78 -15.99
C ARG A 508 -16.26 32.45 -15.77
N GLN A 509 -16.64 31.38 -16.48
CA GLN A 509 -16.06 30.03 -16.31
C GLN A 509 -16.12 29.51 -14.87
N GLN A 510 -17.17 29.91 -14.14
CA GLN A 510 -17.31 29.63 -12.72
C GLN A 510 -17.83 28.20 -12.41
N TYR A 511 -18.37 27.51 -13.39
CA TYR A 511 -18.87 26.14 -13.21
C TYR A 511 -18.03 25.15 -14.00
N VAL A 512 -17.72 24.01 -13.40
CA VAL A 512 -17.05 22.89 -14.09
C VAL A 512 -17.88 21.64 -13.83
N ALA A 513 -18.33 21.01 -14.91
CA ALA A 513 -19.02 19.74 -14.88
C ALA A 513 -18.15 18.66 -15.53
N SER A 514 -17.98 17.52 -14.88
CA SER A 514 -17.22 16.38 -15.40
C SER A 514 -18.03 15.09 -15.22
N LEU A 515 -17.98 14.23 -16.22
CA LEU A 515 -18.51 12.88 -16.20
C LEU A 515 -17.44 11.93 -16.68
N SER A 516 -17.16 10.87 -15.90
CA SER A 516 -16.25 9.80 -16.28
C SER A 516 -16.93 8.45 -16.12
N LEU A 517 -16.73 7.56 -17.09
CA LEU A 517 -17.11 6.15 -17.04
C LEU A 517 -15.88 5.30 -17.32
N SER A 518 -15.71 4.21 -16.57
CA SER A 518 -14.59 3.28 -16.72
C SER A 518 -15.08 1.84 -16.62
N GLY A 519 -14.89 1.08 -17.69
CA GLY A 519 -15.08 -0.36 -17.74
C GLY A 519 -13.76 -1.08 -17.51
N ILE A 520 -13.74 -2.08 -16.63
CA ILE A 520 -12.58 -2.93 -16.33
C ILE A 520 -12.98 -4.38 -16.55
N TYR A 521 -12.31 -5.06 -17.47
CA TYR A 521 -12.40 -6.49 -17.67
C TYR A 521 -11.20 -7.18 -17.05
N VAL A 522 -11.44 -8.17 -16.19
CA VAL A 522 -10.43 -9.01 -15.57
C VAL A 522 -10.59 -10.43 -16.09
N ALA A 523 -9.55 -10.94 -16.72
CA ALA A 523 -9.56 -12.26 -17.32
C ALA A 523 -9.48 -13.36 -16.24
N LYS A 524 -10.02 -14.54 -16.54
CA LYS A 524 -9.81 -15.73 -15.71
C LYS A 524 -8.32 -16.05 -15.62
N GLN A 525 -7.80 -16.28 -14.40
CA GLN A 525 -6.41 -16.69 -14.24
C GLN A 525 -6.24 -18.15 -14.65
N THR A 526 -5.43 -18.37 -15.68
CA THR A 526 -5.12 -19.71 -16.21
C THR A 526 -3.68 -20.16 -15.93
N ARG A 527 -2.86 -19.24 -15.39
CA ARG A 527 -1.45 -19.47 -15.10
C ARG A 527 -1.24 -19.73 -13.61
N PHE A 528 -1.73 -20.88 -13.15
CA PHE A 528 -1.56 -21.38 -11.78
C PHE A 528 -1.52 -22.90 -11.79
N ASP A 529 -1.07 -23.50 -10.69
CA ASP A 529 -1.05 -24.93 -10.47
C ASP A 529 -2.23 -25.32 -9.56
N PRO A 530 -3.24 -26.06 -10.06
CA PRO A 530 -4.41 -26.46 -9.29
C PRO A 530 -4.07 -27.24 -8.01
N ASP A 531 -2.99 -28.02 -8.01
CA ASP A 531 -2.57 -28.84 -6.86
C ASP A 531 -2.00 -27.99 -5.73
N LYS A 532 -1.60 -26.74 -6.03
CA LYS A 532 -1.04 -25.76 -5.08
C LYS A 532 -2.05 -24.74 -4.58
N ASP A 533 -3.32 -24.88 -4.95
CA ASP A 533 -4.41 -24.08 -4.45
C ASP A 533 -5.35 -24.91 -3.55
N LEU A 534 -6.17 -24.25 -2.74
CA LEU A 534 -7.23 -24.89 -1.94
C LEU A 534 -8.41 -25.31 -2.82
N VAL A 535 -8.63 -24.59 -3.90
CA VAL A 535 -9.68 -24.81 -4.90
C VAL A 535 -9.01 -25.06 -6.26
N PRO A 536 -9.35 -26.16 -6.95
CA PRO A 536 -8.67 -26.57 -8.18
C PRO A 536 -8.99 -25.66 -9.39
N ASP A 537 -9.92 -24.71 -9.24
CA ASP A 537 -10.30 -23.79 -10.30
C ASP A 537 -10.16 -22.32 -9.83
N SER A 538 -9.74 -21.45 -10.74
CA SER A 538 -9.65 -20.00 -10.48
C SER A 538 -11.02 -19.36 -10.66
N PRO A 539 -11.28 -18.18 -10.02
CA PRO A 539 -12.48 -17.40 -10.28
C PRO A 539 -12.68 -17.10 -11.77
N ASP A 540 -13.93 -17.06 -12.20
CA ASP A 540 -14.29 -16.70 -13.57
C ASP A 540 -13.90 -15.24 -13.88
N ALA A 541 -13.75 -14.95 -15.17
CA ALA A 541 -13.56 -13.60 -15.66
C ALA A 541 -14.77 -12.74 -15.30
N TYR A 542 -14.53 -11.46 -15.06
CA TYR A 542 -15.58 -10.53 -14.69
C TYR A 542 -15.37 -9.14 -15.31
N PHE A 543 -16.45 -8.35 -15.31
CA PHE A 543 -16.44 -6.98 -15.78
C PHE A 543 -17.04 -6.05 -14.73
N LEU A 544 -16.32 -4.95 -14.44
CA LEU A 544 -16.75 -3.89 -13.52
C LEU A 544 -16.96 -2.59 -14.31
N LEU A 545 -18.07 -1.94 -14.04
CA LEU A 545 -18.34 -0.58 -14.52
C LEU A 545 -18.28 0.39 -13.34
N ASN A 546 -17.41 1.40 -13.44
CA ASN A 546 -17.28 2.49 -12.47
C ASN A 546 -17.61 3.82 -13.13
N GLY A 547 -18.06 4.79 -12.34
CA GLY A 547 -18.38 6.12 -12.87
C GLY A 547 -18.19 7.21 -11.83
N THR A 548 -17.90 8.42 -12.31
CA THR A 548 -17.88 9.63 -11.48
C THR A 548 -18.61 10.77 -12.19
N ALA A 549 -19.38 11.54 -11.44
CA ALA A 549 -19.98 12.79 -11.89
C ALA A 549 -19.62 13.91 -10.91
N ASP A 550 -18.95 14.93 -11.40
CA ASP A 550 -18.47 16.05 -10.60
C ASP A 550 -19.11 17.35 -11.04
N PHE A 551 -19.49 18.19 -10.09
CA PHE A 551 -19.91 19.56 -10.34
C PHE A 551 -19.21 20.49 -9.36
N ALA A 552 -18.38 21.41 -9.90
CA ALA A 552 -17.64 22.38 -9.11
C ALA A 552 -18.09 23.80 -9.40
N ILE A 553 -18.26 24.58 -8.35
CA ILE A 553 -18.57 26.00 -8.35
C ILE A 553 -17.33 26.77 -7.88
N LYS A 554 -16.67 27.46 -8.80
CA LYS A 554 -15.52 28.33 -8.48
C LYS A 554 -16.03 29.70 -7.99
N LEU A 555 -15.61 30.08 -6.82
CA LEU A 555 -15.96 31.35 -6.17
C LEU A 555 -14.75 32.30 -6.18
N PRO A 556 -14.94 33.62 -5.95
CA PRO A 556 -13.84 34.57 -5.80
C PRO A 556 -12.82 34.12 -4.71
N HIS A 557 -11.58 34.60 -4.82
CA HIS A 557 -10.50 34.32 -3.88
C HIS A 557 -10.09 32.84 -3.78
N LYS A 558 -10.14 32.09 -4.90
CA LYS A 558 -9.80 30.67 -4.99
C LYS A 558 -10.67 29.73 -4.12
N ARG A 559 -11.85 30.16 -3.74
CA ARG A 559 -12.84 29.33 -3.04
C ARG A 559 -13.53 28.40 -4.02
N GLU A 560 -13.98 27.27 -3.54
CA GLU A 560 -14.64 26.24 -4.37
C GLU A 560 -15.65 25.45 -3.54
N ILE A 561 -16.76 25.13 -4.15
CA ILE A 561 -17.68 24.09 -3.67
C ILE A 561 -17.76 23.03 -4.75
N LYS A 562 -17.46 21.78 -4.41
CA LYS A 562 -17.50 20.66 -5.35
C LYS A 562 -18.38 19.53 -4.81
N PHE A 563 -19.31 19.09 -5.63
CA PHE A 563 -20.13 17.90 -5.41
C PHE A 563 -19.63 16.79 -6.29
N MET A 564 -19.50 15.58 -5.74
CA MET A 564 -19.01 14.40 -6.46
C MET A 564 -19.93 13.22 -6.17
N LEU A 565 -20.43 12.59 -7.21
CA LEU A 565 -21.08 11.29 -7.14
C LEU A 565 -20.11 10.26 -7.73
N VAL A 566 -19.77 9.24 -6.95
CA VAL A 566 -18.89 8.15 -7.36
C VAL A 566 -19.70 6.86 -7.32
N GLY A 567 -19.63 6.06 -8.38
CA GLY A 567 -20.21 4.73 -8.45
C GLY A 567 -19.12 3.68 -8.69
N ASP A 568 -18.98 2.73 -7.79
CA ASP A 568 -18.10 1.59 -7.92
C ASP A 568 -18.94 0.34 -8.19
N ASN A 569 -18.49 -0.52 -9.10
CA ASN A 569 -19.23 -1.74 -9.50
C ASN A 569 -20.71 -1.43 -9.77
N VAL A 570 -21.00 -0.43 -10.59
CA VAL A 570 -22.36 0.10 -10.84
C VAL A 570 -23.33 -0.98 -11.37
N LEU A 571 -22.80 -1.98 -12.09
CA LEU A 571 -23.59 -3.11 -12.57
C LEU A 571 -23.87 -4.16 -11.51
N ASN A 572 -23.38 -3.96 -10.30
CA ASN A 572 -23.51 -4.90 -9.17
C ASN A 572 -23.07 -6.33 -9.53
N THR A 573 -21.94 -6.42 -10.24
CA THR A 573 -21.34 -7.70 -10.65
C THR A 573 -20.92 -8.48 -9.39
N LEU A 574 -21.34 -9.75 -9.31
CA LEU A 574 -20.89 -10.69 -8.29
C LEU A 574 -19.59 -11.34 -8.76
N TYR A 575 -18.48 -11.10 -8.06
CA TYR A 575 -17.15 -11.53 -8.51
C TYR A 575 -16.23 -11.90 -7.36
N LYS A 576 -15.12 -12.53 -7.68
CA LYS A 576 -14.01 -12.86 -6.78
C LYS A 576 -12.69 -12.46 -7.41
N GLU A 577 -11.80 -11.89 -6.62
CA GLU A 577 -10.43 -11.59 -7.04
C GLU A 577 -9.52 -12.81 -6.80
N TYR A 578 -8.75 -13.22 -7.81
CA TYR A 578 -7.89 -14.41 -7.69
C TYR A 578 -6.82 -14.25 -6.59
N THR A 579 -6.30 -13.05 -6.40
CA THR A 579 -5.25 -12.75 -5.41
C THR A 579 -5.77 -12.59 -3.99
N ASP A 580 -7.08 -12.46 -3.79
CA ASP A 580 -7.69 -12.39 -2.45
C ASP A 580 -7.95 -13.79 -1.88
N ARG A 581 -7.40 -14.10 -0.72
CA ARG A 581 -7.62 -15.39 -0.02
C ARG A 581 -9.03 -15.53 0.54
N PHE A 582 -9.74 -14.44 0.80
CA PHE A 582 -11.15 -14.51 1.19
C PHE A 582 -12.08 -15.04 0.09
N ARG A 583 -11.62 -15.13 -1.18
CA ARG A 583 -12.33 -15.79 -2.28
C ARG A 583 -12.77 -17.23 -1.99
N TYR A 584 -12.08 -17.90 -1.07
CA TYR A 584 -12.46 -19.23 -0.63
C TYR A 584 -13.78 -19.24 0.16
N TYR A 585 -14.17 -18.13 0.74
CA TYR A 585 -15.29 -18.00 1.66
C TYR A 585 -16.40 -17.08 1.16
N ALA A 586 -16.07 -16.07 0.39
CA ALA A 586 -17.00 -15.01 0.00
C ALA A 586 -16.63 -14.36 -1.34
N HIS A 587 -17.55 -13.57 -1.86
CA HIS A 587 -17.36 -12.67 -3.00
C HIS A 587 -16.95 -11.28 -2.53
N GLU A 588 -16.44 -10.50 -3.47
CA GLU A 588 -16.08 -9.11 -3.29
C GLU A 588 -17.30 -8.21 -3.08
N ARG A 589 -17.04 -6.96 -2.72
CA ARG A 589 -18.07 -5.94 -2.53
C ARG A 589 -18.88 -5.69 -3.81
N GLY A 590 -20.18 -5.60 -3.68
CA GLY A 590 -21.11 -5.24 -4.74
C GLY A 590 -21.12 -3.73 -5.02
N ALA A 591 -22.17 -3.23 -5.64
CA ALA A 591 -22.33 -1.83 -6.00
C ALA A 591 -22.20 -0.90 -4.79
N ASN A 592 -21.48 0.20 -4.98
CA ASN A 592 -21.37 1.30 -4.03
C ASN A 592 -21.57 2.64 -4.73
N PHE A 593 -22.40 3.50 -4.16
CA PHE A 593 -22.55 4.88 -4.59
C PHE A 593 -22.13 5.81 -3.46
N SER A 594 -21.21 6.72 -3.74
CA SER A 594 -20.70 7.69 -2.77
C SER A 594 -21.08 9.10 -3.19
N LEU A 595 -21.71 9.85 -2.29
CA LEU A 595 -21.91 11.29 -2.45
C LEU A 595 -20.89 12.01 -1.59
N ARG A 596 -20.10 12.90 -2.19
CA ARG A 596 -19.07 13.69 -1.49
C ARG A 596 -19.23 15.16 -1.78
N THR A 597 -18.99 15.99 -0.78
CA THR A 597 -19.00 17.45 -0.90
C THR A 597 -17.69 17.99 -0.36
N LEU A 598 -16.98 18.77 -1.19
CA LEU A 598 -15.76 19.46 -0.82
C LEU A 598 -16.01 20.97 -0.84
N ILE A 599 -15.66 21.65 0.24
CA ILE A 599 -15.68 23.11 0.35
C ILE A 599 -14.25 23.59 0.63
N ARG A 600 -13.75 24.51 -0.20
CA ARG A 600 -12.49 25.22 -0.01
C ARG A 600 -12.74 26.70 0.25
N PHE A 601 -12.06 27.28 1.24
CA PHE A 601 -12.24 28.68 1.67
C PHE A 601 -10.93 29.38 2.03
#